data_f578b3c9c3788718debac7416a989e56
#
_entry.id   f578b3c9c3788718debac7416a989e56
#
_cell.length_a   1.000
_cell.length_b   1.000
_cell.length_c   1.000
_cell.angle_alpha   90.00
_cell.angle_beta   90.00
_cell.angle_gamma   90.00
#
_symmetry.space_group_name_H-M   'P 1'
#
loop_
_entity.id
_entity.type
_entity.pdbx_description
1 polymer ?
#
loop_
_entity_poly.entity_id
_entity_poly.type
_entity_poly.pdbx_seq_one_letter_code
_entity_poly.pdbx_strand_id
1 'polypeptide(L)'
;MFAGTGTLLATTRILQGPAAVTQRWRDVSIQLRDDKPGPVPNNPSIVLLPFFEYLQTCTGPQDRLFFTWYSPELYIVAKRGFAGDHRRIYRRLSAWEQARTIARLQQERVPFVLIPLPRKPWLQESNPDIWRYIESRYVPMATIPAGDPEGFQILRESAWTGTSVYPQTGWPCVR
;
A
#
# COMPACT_ATOMS: atom_id res chain seq x y z
N MET A 1 23.79 -1.20 36.71
CA MET A 1 22.67 -2.12 36.35
C MET A 1 22.41 -2.02 34.85
N PHE A 2 23.01 -2.93 34.05
CA PHE A 2 22.81 -2.99 32.60
C PHE A 2 22.42 -4.42 32.22
N ALA A 3 21.16 -4.80 32.49
CA ALA A 3 20.64 -6.14 32.17
C ALA A 3 19.63 -6.13 30.98
N GLY A 4 19.40 -4.99 30.34
CA GLY A 4 18.35 -4.86 29.33
C GLY A 4 18.77 -4.98 27.86
N THR A 5 20.05 -4.80 27.55
CA THR A 5 20.54 -4.77 26.15
C THR A 5 20.85 -6.15 25.57
N GLY A 6 21.11 -7.15 26.41
CA GLY A 6 21.45 -8.50 25.94
C GLY A 6 20.27 -9.28 25.34
N THR A 7 19.07 -9.02 25.84
CA THR A 7 17.87 -9.76 25.42
C THR A 7 17.34 -9.33 24.05
N LEU A 8 17.48 -8.06 23.70
CA LEU A 8 17.04 -7.51 22.41
C LEU A 8 17.91 -8.00 21.24
N LEU A 9 19.21 -8.19 21.47
CA LEU A 9 20.16 -8.68 20.46
C LEU A 9 19.99 -10.19 20.20
N ALA A 10 19.58 -10.96 21.22
CA ALA A 10 19.31 -12.39 21.06
C ALA A 10 18.04 -12.69 20.24
N THR A 11 17.03 -11.83 20.34
CA THR A 11 15.77 -11.99 19.58
C THR A 11 15.90 -11.56 18.12
N THR A 12 16.86 -10.73 17.74
CA THR A 12 17.04 -10.26 16.36
C THR A 12 17.83 -11.22 15.49
N ARG A 13 18.35 -12.33 16.01
CA ARG A 13 19.19 -13.32 15.30
C ARG A 13 20.41 -12.73 14.58
N ILE A 14 20.74 -11.47 14.81
CA ILE A 14 21.88 -10.78 14.18
C ILE A 14 23.22 -11.35 14.68
N LEU A 15 23.23 -11.95 15.88
CA LEU A 15 24.41 -12.53 16.52
C LEU A 15 24.64 -14.02 16.21
N GLN A 16 23.93 -14.60 15.26
CA GLN A 16 24.12 -16.03 14.89
C GLN A 16 25.39 -16.30 14.09
N GLY A 17 26.30 -15.33 14.01
CA GLY A 17 27.58 -15.44 13.32
C GLY A 17 27.52 -15.35 11.79
N PRO A 18 28.68 -15.22 11.13
CA PRO A 18 28.76 -15.00 9.69
C PRO A 18 28.15 -16.16 8.87
N ALA A 19 28.15 -17.40 9.37
CA ALA A 19 27.54 -18.53 8.71
C ALA A 19 26.01 -18.39 8.57
N ALA A 20 25.32 -17.86 9.58
CA ALA A 20 23.87 -17.65 9.52
C ALA A 20 23.49 -16.52 8.55
N VAL A 21 24.31 -15.50 8.45
CA VAL A 21 24.14 -14.40 7.47
C VAL A 21 24.30 -14.95 6.06
N THR A 22 25.34 -15.76 5.83
CA THR A 22 25.60 -16.38 4.52
C THR A 22 24.50 -17.33 4.11
N GLN A 23 23.96 -18.12 5.05
CA GLN A 23 22.83 -19.00 4.80
C GLN A 23 21.58 -18.20 4.41
N ARG A 24 21.29 -17.13 5.12
CA ARG A 24 20.14 -16.26 4.85
C ARG A 24 20.26 -15.55 3.49
N TRP A 25 21.45 -15.12 3.10
CA TRP A 25 21.71 -14.58 1.76
C TRP A 25 21.54 -15.64 0.66
N ARG A 26 21.94 -16.87 0.91
CA ARG A 26 21.67 -18.00 0.00
C ARG A 26 20.18 -18.24 -0.16
N ASP A 27 19.44 -18.29 0.95
CA ASP A 27 18.00 -18.54 0.93
C ASP A 27 17.27 -17.41 0.18
N VAL A 28 17.63 -16.16 0.42
CA VAL A 28 17.11 -15.01 -0.32
C VAL A 28 17.51 -15.06 -1.79
N SER A 29 18.76 -15.43 -2.11
CA SER A 29 19.23 -15.52 -3.50
C SER A 29 18.58 -16.68 -4.28
N ILE A 30 18.24 -17.78 -3.60
CA ILE A 30 17.47 -18.89 -4.18
C ILE A 30 16.04 -18.41 -4.44
N GLN A 31 15.39 -17.74 -3.48
CA GLN A 31 14.05 -17.18 -3.66
C GLN A 31 13.99 -16.15 -4.79
N LEU A 32 15.06 -15.38 -5.00
CA LEU A 32 15.15 -14.40 -6.09
C LEU A 32 15.50 -15.04 -7.44
N ARG A 33 16.09 -16.25 -7.45
CA ARG A 33 16.45 -16.99 -8.68
C ARG A 33 15.34 -17.93 -9.16
N ASP A 34 14.50 -18.39 -8.25
CA ASP A 34 13.29 -19.12 -8.63
C ASP A 34 12.31 -18.12 -9.24
N ASP A 35 12.42 -17.95 -10.56
CA ASP A 35 11.50 -17.16 -11.41
C ASP A 35 10.06 -17.73 -11.43
N LYS A 36 9.78 -18.71 -10.63
CA LYS A 36 8.44 -19.15 -10.30
C LYS A 36 8.13 -18.68 -8.88
N PRO A 37 7.49 -17.50 -8.71
CA PRO A 37 6.88 -17.22 -7.43
C PRO A 37 5.92 -18.38 -7.17
N GLY A 38 6.28 -19.23 -6.20
CA GLY A 38 5.32 -20.20 -5.68
C GLY A 38 4.05 -19.44 -5.35
N PRO A 39 2.87 -20.03 -5.48
CA PRO A 39 1.63 -19.35 -5.15
C PRO A 39 1.72 -18.96 -3.66
N VAL A 40 2.15 -17.74 -3.39
CA VAL A 40 1.88 -17.07 -2.11
C VAL A 40 0.47 -16.51 -2.29
N PRO A 41 -0.57 -17.23 -1.85
CA PRO A 41 -1.94 -16.99 -2.30
C PRO A 41 -2.44 -15.58 -1.98
N ASN A 42 -1.76 -14.83 -1.09
CA ASN A 42 -2.24 -13.54 -0.59
C ASN A 42 -1.14 -12.48 -0.50
N ASN A 43 -0.13 -12.51 -1.37
CA ASN A 43 0.84 -11.41 -1.42
C ASN A 43 0.22 -10.19 -2.12
N PRO A 44 -0.03 -9.07 -1.42
CA PRO A 44 -0.63 -7.87 -2.02
C PRO A 44 0.14 -7.37 -3.25
N SER A 45 1.46 -7.55 -3.29
CA SER A 45 2.28 -7.13 -4.42
C SER A 45 1.96 -7.89 -5.71
N ILE A 46 1.62 -9.18 -5.61
CA ILE A 46 1.24 -10.00 -6.77
C ILE A 46 -0.20 -9.69 -7.17
N VAL A 47 -1.11 -9.65 -6.22
CA VAL A 47 -2.54 -9.38 -6.45
C VAL A 47 -2.75 -8.00 -7.09
N LEU A 48 -1.97 -7.01 -6.69
CA LEU A 48 -2.06 -5.64 -7.19
C LEU A 48 -1.19 -5.38 -8.44
N LEU A 49 -0.51 -6.39 -9.00
CA LEU A 49 0.36 -6.21 -10.15
C LEU A 49 -0.35 -5.54 -11.35
N PRO A 50 -1.58 -5.94 -11.75
CA PRO A 50 -2.29 -5.28 -12.85
C PRO A 50 -2.56 -3.78 -12.58
N PHE A 51 -2.78 -3.42 -11.31
CA PHE A 51 -2.93 -2.04 -10.92
C PHE A 51 -1.61 -1.26 -10.99
N PHE A 52 -0.49 -1.87 -10.62
CA PHE A 52 0.82 -1.22 -10.72
C PHE A 52 1.25 -1.01 -12.17
N GLU A 53 0.97 -1.94 -13.06
CA GLU A 53 1.18 -1.78 -14.51
C GLU A 53 0.33 -0.64 -15.08
N TYR A 54 -0.94 -0.59 -14.72
CA TYR A 54 -1.83 0.52 -15.04
C TYR A 54 -1.28 1.86 -14.54
N LEU A 55 -0.80 1.96 -13.31
CA LEU A 55 -0.23 3.19 -12.75
C LEU A 55 0.95 3.70 -13.57
N GLN A 56 1.84 2.82 -14.03
CA GLN A 56 3.01 3.22 -14.80
C GLN A 56 2.62 3.85 -16.14
N THR A 57 1.52 3.41 -16.73
CA THR A 57 1.02 3.89 -18.03
C THR A 57 0.10 5.09 -17.90
N CYS A 58 -0.80 5.07 -16.91
CA CYS A 58 -1.95 5.98 -16.81
C CYS A 58 -1.81 7.08 -15.78
N THR A 59 -0.66 7.17 -15.06
CA THR A 59 -0.39 8.25 -14.10
C THR A 59 0.98 8.88 -14.35
N GLY A 60 1.17 10.09 -13.82
CA GLY A 60 2.47 10.78 -13.86
C GLY A 60 3.41 10.34 -12.73
N PRO A 61 4.73 10.58 -12.87
CA PRO A 61 5.72 10.25 -11.82
C PRO A 61 5.54 11.07 -10.53
N GLN A 62 4.85 12.21 -10.61
CA GLN A 62 4.56 13.09 -9.48
C GLN A 62 3.30 12.68 -8.72
N ASP A 63 2.50 11.77 -9.29
CA ASP A 63 1.30 11.28 -8.64
C ASP A 63 1.68 10.42 -7.44
N ARG A 64 0.95 10.61 -6.34
CA ARG A 64 1.14 9.88 -5.10
C ARG A 64 -0.01 8.91 -4.88
N LEU A 65 0.24 7.90 -4.07
CA LEU A 65 -0.76 6.91 -3.70
C LEU A 65 -1.07 7.00 -2.22
N PHE A 66 -2.32 6.73 -1.88
CA PHE A 66 -2.75 6.63 -0.50
C PHE A 66 -3.25 5.23 -0.20
N PHE A 67 -2.42 4.45 0.52
CA PHE A 67 -2.82 3.15 1.04
C PHE A 67 -3.33 3.29 2.47
N THR A 68 -4.52 2.76 2.74
CA THR A 68 -5.13 2.84 4.08
C THR A 68 -4.61 1.78 5.04
N TRP A 69 -3.49 1.14 4.72
CA TRP A 69 -2.79 0.20 5.58
C TRP A 69 -1.27 0.34 5.43
N TYR A 70 -0.53 -0.34 6.29
CA TYR A 70 0.93 -0.30 6.25
C TYR A 70 1.48 -1.31 5.24
N SER A 71 1.98 -0.84 4.12
CA SER A 71 2.65 -1.63 3.08
C SER A 71 3.64 -0.75 2.33
N PRO A 72 4.77 -0.42 2.95
CA PRO A 72 5.78 0.46 2.35
C PRO A 72 6.38 -0.12 1.07
N GLU A 73 6.43 -1.45 0.94
CA GLU A 73 6.90 -2.17 -0.23
C GLU A 73 6.07 -1.89 -1.49
N LEU A 74 4.77 -1.66 -1.33
CA LEU A 74 3.89 -1.39 -2.47
C LEU A 74 4.20 -0.05 -3.14
N TYR A 75 4.66 0.95 -2.40
CA TYR A 75 5.09 2.23 -2.99
C TYR A 75 6.33 2.06 -3.85
N ILE A 76 7.24 1.16 -3.47
CA ILE A 76 8.45 0.81 -4.24
C ILE A 76 8.04 0.12 -5.54
N VAL A 77 7.17 -0.89 -5.46
CA VAL A 77 6.66 -1.63 -6.64
C VAL A 77 5.89 -0.70 -7.56
N ALA A 78 5.02 0.14 -7.01
CA ALA A 78 4.24 1.13 -7.75
C ALA A 78 5.10 2.24 -8.38
N LYS A 79 6.34 2.44 -7.92
CA LYS A 79 7.21 3.56 -8.27
C LYS A 79 6.50 4.91 -8.11
N ARG A 80 5.74 5.05 -7.04
CA ARG A 80 5.00 6.26 -6.69
C ARG A 80 5.24 6.65 -5.25
N GLY A 81 5.20 7.96 -4.98
CA GLY A 81 5.37 8.49 -3.65
C GLY A 81 4.17 8.17 -2.74
N PHE A 82 4.44 8.16 -1.45
CA PHE A 82 3.41 8.09 -0.42
C PHE A 82 2.67 9.44 -0.32
N ALA A 83 1.36 9.38 -0.16
CA ALA A 83 0.50 10.52 0.11
C ALA A 83 0.08 10.58 1.57
N GLY A 84 -0.17 11.80 2.07
CA GLY A 84 -0.58 12.03 3.45
C GLY A 84 0.57 12.10 4.44
N ASP A 85 0.24 12.18 5.73
CA ASP A 85 1.25 12.41 6.79
C ASP A 85 1.67 11.12 7.49
N HIS A 86 0.76 10.17 7.63
CA HIS A 86 1.00 8.95 8.39
C HIS A 86 1.16 7.74 7.47
N ARG A 87 2.37 7.18 7.42
CA ARG A 87 2.66 5.90 6.76
C ARG A 87 1.95 4.71 7.42
N ARG A 88 1.16 4.95 8.48
CA ARG A 88 0.64 3.92 9.38
C ARG A 88 -0.82 4.17 9.74
N ILE A 89 -1.73 4.15 8.77
CA ILE A 89 -3.18 4.21 9.06
C ILE A 89 -3.71 2.82 9.49
N TYR A 90 -2.94 2.05 10.22
CA TYR A 90 -3.39 0.80 10.82
C TYR A 90 -3.83 0.97 12.28
N ARG A 91 -3.77 2.20 12.84
CA ARG A 91 -4.22 2.54 14.18
C ARG A 91 -5.27 3.66 14.13
N ARG A 92 -6.02 3.79 15.19
CA ARG A 92 -6.86 4.97 15.39
C ARG A 92 -5.97 6.20 15.53
N LEU A 93 -6.20 7.17 14.66
CA LEU A 93 -5.53 8.46 14.71
C LEU A 93 -6.34 9.43 15.55
N SER A 94 -5.68 10.33 16.26
CA SER A 94 -6.33 11.46 16.92
C SER A 94 -6.98 12.39 15.88
N ALA A 95 -7.94 13.21 16.28
CA ALA A 95 -8.58 14.18 15.38
C ALA A 95 -7.56 15.10 14.69
N TRP A 96 -6.53 15.53 15.43
CA TRP A 96 -5.46 16.36 14.87
C TRP A 96 -4.63 15.62 13.79
N GLU A 97 -4.29 14.34 14.03
CA GLU A 97 -3.56 13.52 13.05
C GLU A 97 -4.40 13.27 11.79
N GLN A 98 -5.71 13.04 11.96
CA GLN A 98 -6.63 12.91 10.82
C GLN A 98 -6.71 14.21 10.01
N ALA A 99 -6.90 15.36 10.67
CA ALA A 99 -6.94 16.66 10.01
C ALA A 99 -5.64 16.96 9.25
N ARG A 100 -4.48 16.67 9.85
CA ARG A 100 -3.18 16.84 9.21
C ARG A 100 -2.99 15.91 8.00
N THR A 101 -3.44 14.67 8.09
CA THR A 101 -3.42 13.74 6.96
C THR A 101 -4.28 14.27 5.81
N ILE A 102 -5.50 14.73 6.09
CA ILE A 102 -6.41 15.30 5.11
C ILE A 102 -5.80 16.54 4.45
N ALA A 103 -5.23 17.45 5.24
CA ALA A 103 -4.60 18.66 4.71
C ALA A 103 -3.48 18.32 3.71
N ARG A 104 -2.69 17.29 3.97
CA ARG A 104 -1.67 16.82 3.02
C ARG A 104 -2.26 16.18 1.78
N LEU A 105 -3.28 15.33 1.92
CA LEU A 105 -3.97 14.73 0.78
C LEU A 105 -4.58 15.80 -0.15
N GLN A 106 -5.00 16.95 0.40
CA GLN A 106 -5.51 18.08 -0.38
C GLN A 106 -4.41 18.85 -1.13
N GLN A 107 -3.19 18.86 -0.60
CA GLN A 107 -2.05 19.55 -1.20
C GLN A 107 -1.31 18.70 -2.22
N GLU A 108 -1.43 17.39 -2.12
CA GLU A 108 -0.74 16.42 -2.95
C GLU A 108 -1.65 15.96 -4.09
N ARG A 109 -1.02 15.56 -5.19
CA ARG A 109 -1.74 14.96 -6.31
C ARG A 109 -1.92 13.46 -6.05
N VAL A 110 -3.11 13.08 -5.58
CA VAL A 110 -3.43 11.72 -5.13
C VAL A 110 -4.58 11.15 -5.97
N PRO A 111 -4.29 10.58 -7.16
CA PRO A 111 -5.34 10.08 -8.03
C PRO A 111 -6.07 8.86 -7.47
N PHE A 112 -5.40 8.08 -6.63
CA PHE A 112 -5.96 6.81 -6.14
C PHE A 112 -5.79 6.61 -4.65
N VAL A 113 -6.85 6.03 -4.06
CA VAL A 113 -6.87 5.48 -2.71
C VAL A 113 -7.12 3.97 -2.82
N LEU A 114 -6.33 3.18 -2.09
CA LEU A 114 -6.51 1.73 -1.99
C LEU A 114 -6.92 1.34 -0.59
N ILE A 115 -7.94 0.49 -0.51
CA ILE A 115 -8.54 0.05 0.75
C ILE A 115 -8.65 -1.48 0.73
N PRO A 116 -8.00 -2.21 1.65
CA PRO A 116 -8.28 -3.63 1.84
C PRO A 116 -9.73 -3.80 2.29
N LEU A 117 -10.50 -4.61 1.60
CA LEU A 117 -11.93 -4.82 1.88
C LEU A 117 -12.21 -5.22 3.34
N PRO A 118 -11.45 -6.15 3.95
CA PRO A 118 -11.67 -6.52 5.35
C PRO A 118 -11.40 -5.39 6.34
N ARG A 119 -10.63 -4.37 5.94
CA ARG A 119 -10.30 -3.23 6.80
C ARG A 119 -11.20 -2.02 6.61
N LYS A 120 -12.09 -2.04 5.63
CA LYS A 120 -12.97 -0.92 5.33
C LYS A 120 -13.86 -0.54 6.53
N PRO A 121 -14.56 -1.47 7.21
CA PRO A 121 -15.38 -1.14 8.39
C PRO A 121 -14.53 -0.54 9.52
N TRP A 122 -13.34 -1.10 9.76
CA TRP A 122 -12.44 -0.59 10.77
C TRP A 122 -11.96 0.85 10.45
N LEU A 123 -11.65 1.16 9.18
CA LEU A 123 -11.26 2.50 8.76
C LEU A 123 -12.38 3.51 9.01
N GLN A 124 -13.61 3.14 8.70
CA GLN A 124 -14.81 3.95 8.90
C GLN A 124 -15.01 4.31 10.37
N GLU A 125 -14.86 3.33 11.25
CA GLU A 125 -15.06 3.50 12.68
C GLU A 125 -13.88 4.21 13.37
N SER A 126 -12.65 3.83 13.01
CA SER A 126 -11.46 4.27 13.73
C SER A 126 -10.89 5.60 13.23
N ASN A 127 -11.13 5.97 11.98
CA ASN A 127 -10.65 7.20 11.35
C ASN A 127 -11.77 7.89 10.54
N PRO A 128 -12.87 8.30 11.20
CA PRO A 128 -14.09 8.77 10.53
C PRO A 128 -13.89 10.05 9.69
N ASP A 129 -12.97 10.91 10.06
CA ASP A 129 -12.72 12.15 9.29
C ASP A 129 -12.01 11.84 7.98
N ILE A 130 -11.00 10.94 8.01
CA ILE A 130 -10.32 10.47 6.79
C ILE A 130 -11.33 9.73 5.91
N TRP A 131 -12.20 8.91 6.49
CA TRP A 131 -13.21 8.19 5.73
C TRP A 131 -14.18 9.16 5.02
N ARG A 132 -14.72 10.16 5.73
CA ARG A 132 -15.59 11.19 5.14
C ARG A 132 -14.89 11.95 4.01
N TYR A 133 -13.62 12.27 4.18
CA TYR A 133 -12.83 12.90 3.13
C TYR A 133 -12.73 12.01 1.88
N ILE A 134 -12.44 10.71 2.08
CA ILE A 134 -12.38 9.75 0.97
C ILE A 134 -13.73 9.67 0.25
N GLU A 135 -14.83 9.49 0.99
CA GLU A 135 -16.18 9.42 0.40
C GLU A 135 -16.59 10.66 -0.38
N SER A 136 -16.15 11.85 0.07
CA SER A 136 -16.51 13.10 -0.59
C SER A 136 -15.74 13.37 -1.87
N ARG A 137 -14.55 12.74 -2.04
CA ARG A 137 -13.65 13.08 -3.14
C ARG A 137 -13.37 11.92 -4.10
N TYR A 138 -13.57 10.70 -3.67
CA TYR A 138 -13.20 9.53 -4.44
C TYR A 138 -14.41 8.67 -4.77
N VAL A 139 -14.40 8.09 -5.95
CA VAL A 139 -15.42 7.15 -6.42
C VAL A 139 -14.82 5.77 -6.67
N PRO A 140 -15.57 4.69 -6.48
CA PRO A 140 -15.10 3.35 -6.81
C PRO A 140 -14.71 3.25 -8.28
N MET A 141 -13.52 2.70 -8.55
CA MET A 141 -13.04 2.40 -9.90
C MET A 141 -13.01 0.90 -10.16
N ALA A 142 -12.46 0.14 -9.23
CA ALA A 142 -12.30 -1.30 -9.38
C ALA A 142 -12.24 -2.01 -8.02
N THR A 143 -12.54 -3.30 -8.05
CA THR A 143 -12.25 -4.22 -6.95
C THR A 143 -11.36 -5.34 -7.50
N ILE A 144 -10.22 -5.57 -6.84
CA ILE A 144 -9.32 -6.66 -7.15
C ILE A 144 -9.50 -7.75 -6.09
N PRO A 145 -10.00 -8.93 -6.45
CA PRO A 145 -10.17 -10.02 -5.49
C PRO A 145 -8.80 -10.61 -5.10
N ALA A 146 -8.66 -11.00 -3.82
CA ALA A 146 -7.48 -11.67 -3.28
C ALA A 146 -7.85 -12.94 -2.50
N GLY A 147 -8.93 -13.59 -2.87
CA GLY A 147 -9.61 -14.65 -2.12
C GLY A 147 -10.83 -14.09 -1.35
N ASP A 148 -11.74 -14.95 -0.95
CA ASP A 148 -12.94 -14.58 -0.20
C ASP A 148 -12.67 -14.67 1.32
N PRO A 149 -12.92 -13.63 2.14
CA PRO A 149 -13.48 -12.30 1.81
C PRO A 149 -12.41 -11.25 1.45
N GLU A 150 -11.21 -11.65 1.09
CA GLU A 150 -10.09 -10.75 0.86
C GLU A 150 -10.16 -10.05 -0.50
N GLY A 151 -9.58 -8.85 -0.58
CA GLY A 151 -9.52 -8.06 -1.79
C GLY A 151 -9.20 -6.61 -1.51
N PHE A 152 -9.03 -5.86 -2.60
CA PHE A 152 -8.70 -4.44 -2.53
C PHE A 152 -9.70 -3.63 -3.34
N GLN A 153 -10.27 -2.61 -2.73
CA GLN A 153 -11.03 -1.59 -3.42
C GLN A 153 -10.09 -0.48 -3.87
N ILE A 154 -10.13 -0.15 -5.15
CA ILE A 154 -9.43 0.98 -5.74
C ILE A 154 -10.45 2.08 -5.96
N LEU A 155 -10.19 3.22 -5.35
CA LEU A 155 -10.97 4.43 -5.52
C LEU A 155 -10.14 5.42 -6.34
N ARG A 156 -10.76 6.10 -7.31
CA ARG A 156 -10.15 7.23 -8.03
C ARG A 156 -10.75 8.55 -7.60
N GLU A 157 -9.97 9.60 -7.67
CA GLU A 157 -10.49 10.94 -7.42
C GLU A 157 -11.58 11.31 -8.44
N SER A 158 -12.73 11.80 -7.96
CA SER A 158 -13.93 12.04 -8.77
C SER A 158 -13.72 13.13 -9.83
N ALA A 159 -12.89 14.13 -9.54
CA ALA A 159 -12.57 15.23 -10.44
C ALA A 159 -11.72 14.80 -11.66
N TRP A 160 -11.15 13.60 -11.64
CA TRP A 160 -10.28 13.12 -12.71
C TRP A 160 -11.08 12.38 -13.78
N THR A 161 -11.37 13.09 -14.85
CA THR A 161 -12.02 12.55 -16.04
C THR A 161 -10.96 12.25 -17.11
N GLY A 162 -10.49 11.01 -17.13
CA GLY A 162 -9.58 10.57 -18.20
C GLY A 162 -10.32 10.41 -19.54
N THR A 163 -9.70 10.87 -20.60
CA THR A 163 -10.24 10.73 -21.98
C THR A 163 -9.79 9.44 -22.67
N SER A 164 -8.81 8.74 -22.11
CA SER A 164 -8.27 7.48 -22.62
C SER A 164 -8.51 6.33 -21.64
N VAL A 165 -8.55 5.12 -22.17
CA VAL A 165 -8.80 3.90 -21.42
C VAL A 165 -7.57 3.00 -21.51
N TYR A 166 -7.18 2.40 -20.40
CA TYR A 166 -6.11 1.41 -20.35
C TYR A 166 -6.59 0.09 -20.97
N PRO A 167 -5.99 -0.39 -22.08
CA PRO A 167 -6.58 -1.48 -22.86
C PRO A 167 -6.71 -2.81 -22.12
N GLN A 168 -5.81 -3.09 -21.17
CA GLN A 168 -5.75 -4.37 -20.47
C GLN A 168 -6.85 -4.53 -19.42
N THR A 169 -7.31 -3.44 -18.83
CA THR A 169 -8.30 -3.48 -17.73
C THR A 169 -9.60 -2.73 -18.04
N GLY A 170 -9.61 -1.91 -19.08
CA GLY A 170 -10.72 -1.00 -19.36
C GLY A 170 -10.82 0.20 -18.40
N TRP A 171 -9.81 0.43 -17.55
CA TRP A 171 -9.84 1.53 -16.58
C TRP A 171 -9.49 2.87 -17.24
N PRO A 172 -10.13 3.98 -16.82
CA PRO A 172 -9.83 5.30 -17.36
C PRO A 172 -8.42 5.75 -16.94
N CYS A 173 -7.61 6.22 -17.88
CA CYS A 173 -6.33 6.85 -17.59
C CYS A 173 -6.52 8.27 -17.04
N VAL A 174 -5.76 8.63 -16.03
CA VAL A 174 -5.84 9.90 -15.28
C VAL A 174 -4.64 10.83 -15.60
N ARG A 175 -4.24 10.89 -16.85
CA ARG A 175 -3.21 11.83 -17.33
C ARG A 175 -3.80 13.15 -17.77
#